data_6c3de1df1bf8c00c6471e5ae30a22aa8
#
_entry.id   6c3de1df1bf8c00c6471e5ae30a22aa8
#
_cell.length_a   1.000
_cell.length_b   1.000
_cell.length_c   1.000
_cell.angle_alpha   90.00
_cell.angle_beta   90.00
_cell.angle_gamma   90.00
#
_symmetry.space_group_name_H-M   'P 1'
#
loop_
_entity.id
_entity.type
_entity.pdbx_description
1 polymer ?
#
loop_
_entity_poly.entity_id
_entity_poly.type
_entity_poly.pdbx_seq_one_letter_code
_entity_poly.pdbx_strand_id
1 'polypeptide(L)'
;MTERVAAEAHDKTDKMSYLKAIKGFFTNRPLLAITAVSFAQVICFMSMSTVNVIIFQSYFHNTKILAAANIVPYLPLVVLMPFIGKITKKIGKKKLVVIASSISLVAGIISCFIPMDPTATSSLIIYMGVLMLLYTSNAVFTIILWAMVVDCIDYQYEKTGSRDEGSLYALFSFFRKLAQGLGSALSAGLLAVCGYVESLGANQTAQTALNIKNMYLIVMTVGVALTVVVTQFVYNINKDRGTVAPIDIEPDPAPENFE
;
A
#
# COMPACT_ATOMS: atom_id res chain seq x y z
N MET A 1 -15.30 -10.61 -35.50
CA MET A 1 -13.90 -11.00 -35.22
C MET A 1 -13.94 -12.10 -34.17
N THR A 2 -13.75 -13.34 -34.56
CA THR A 2 -13.69 -14.49 -33.63
C THR A 2 -12.22 -14.76 -33.36
N GLU A 3 -11.76 -14.30 -32.21
CA GLU A 3 -10.44 -14.60 -31.70
C GLU A 3 -10.42 -16.08 -31.29
N ARG A 4 -9.86 -16.92 -32.11
CA ARG A 4 -9.58 -18.33 -31.76
C ARG A 4 -8.21 -18.36 -31.08
N VAL A 5 -8.21 -18.15 -29.77
CA VAL A 5 -7.08 -18.59 -28.95
C VAL A 5 -7.13 -20.12 -28.93
N ALA A 6 -6.23 -20.76 -29.63
CA ALA A 6 -6.02 -22.20 -29.51
C ALA A 6 -5.64 -22.49 -28.05
N ALA A 7 -6.48 -23.26 -27.36
CA ALA A 7 -6.13 -23.81 -26.06
C ALA A 7 -5.01 -24.86 -26.30
N GLU A 8 -3.75 -24.42 -26.18
CA GLU A 8 -2.63 -25.35 -26.14
C GLU A 8 -2.78 -26.24 -24.90
N ALA A 9 -2.64 -27.51 -25.09
CA ALA A 9 -2.74 -28.54 -24.06
C ALA A 9 -1.78 -28.22 -22.91
N HIS A 10 -2.31 -28.02 -21.71
CA HIS A 10 -1.56 -27.86 -20.46
C HIS A 10 -0.79 -29.17 -20.20
N ASP A 11 0.46 -29.24 -20.62
CA ASP A 11 1.36 -30.38 -20.40
C ASP A 11 2.07 -30.24 -19.03
N LYS A 12 2.62 -31.35 -18.55
CA LYS A 12 3.34 -31.49 -17.26
C LYS A 12 4.52 -30.51 -17.06
N THR A 13 4.95 -29.83 -18.08
CA THR A 13 5.93 -28.72 -18.11
C THR A 13 5.47 -27.53 -17.28
N ASP A 14 4.16 -27.28 -17.18
CA ASP A 14 3.59 -26.14 -16.46
C ASP A 14 3.82 -26.21 -14.94
N LYS A 15 3.70 -27.39 -14.31
CA LYS A 15 3.90 -27.50 -12.85
C LYS A 15 5.32 -27.14 -12.41
N MET A 16 6.31 -27.45 -13.23
CA MET A 16 7.71 -27.11 -12.96
C MET A 16 7.96 -25.60 -13.17
N SER A 17 7.21 -24.97 -14.08
CA SER A 17 7.24 -23.52 -14.30
C SER A 17 6.68 -22.76 -13.09
N TYR A 18 5.52 -23.16 -12.52
CA TYR A 18 4.96 -22.52 -11.33
C TYR A 18 5.88 -22.61 -10.11
N LEU A 19 6.52 -23.73 -9.87
CA LEU A 19 7.48 -23.89 -8.77
C LEU A 19 8.71 -23.01 -8.95
N LYS A 20 9.19 -22.85 -10.17
CA LYS A 20 10.28 -21.91 -10.51
C LYS A 20 9.85 -20.46 -10.24
N ALA A 21 8.64 -20.07 -10.63
CA ALA A 21 8.11 -18.73 -10.40
C ALA A 21 7.94 -18.43 -8.92
N ILE A 22 7.41 -19.39 -8.13
CA ILE A 22 7.31 -19.26 -6.68
C ILE A 22 8.70 -19.10 -6.05
N LYS A 23 9.66 -19.94 -6.43
CA LYS A 23 11.04 -19.81 -5.97
C LYS A 23 11.65 -18.47 -6.40
N GLY A 24 11.41 -18.05 -7.64
CA GLY A 24 11.82 -16.74 -8.18
C GLY A 24 11.27 -15.58 -7.33
N PHE A 25 9.99 -15.62 -6.99
CA PHE A 25 9.36 -14.62 -6.12
C PHE A 25 10.07 -14.53 -4.75
N PHE A 26 10.29 -15.66 -4.07
CA PHE A 26 10.91 -15.67 -2.74
C PHE A 26 12.43 -15.40 -2.77
N THR A 27 13.08 -15.53 -3.90
CA THR A 27 14.52 -15.18 -4.08
C THR A 27 14.73 -13.76 -4.60
N ASN A 28 13.66 -13.09 -5.06
CA ASN A 28 13.69 -11.72 -5.53
C ASN A 28 13.54 -10.74 -4.35
N ARG A 29 14.67 -10.33 -3.76
CA ARG A 29 14.69 -9.44 -2.60
C ARG A 29 13.93 -8.12 -2.81
N PRO A 30 14.10 -7.38 -3.92
CA PRO A 30 13.31 -6.17 -4.18
C PRO A 30 11.80 -6.43 -4.23
N LEU A 31 11.37 -7.53 -4.87
CA LEU A 31 9.96 -7.88 -4.99
C LEU A 31 9.36 -8.27 -3.64
N LEU A 32 10.09 -9.04 -2.82
CA LEU A 32 9.67 -9.34 -1.45
C LEU A 32 9.55 -8.08 -0.60
N ALA A 33 10.51 -7.15 -0.71
CA ALA A 33 10.48 -5.90 0.03
C ALA A 33 9.23 -5.08 -0.31
N ILE A 34 8.95 -4.88 -1.61
CA ILE A 34 7.77 -4.10 -2.03
C ILE A 34 6.46 -4.80 -1.70
N THR A 35 6.43 -6.14 -1.74
CA THR A 35 5.28 -6.94 -1.34
C THR A 35 5.03 -6.81 0.17
N ALA A 36 6.07 -6.90 1.00
CA ALA A 36 5.96 -6.75 2.45
C ALA A 36 5.47 -5.34 2.85
N VAL A 37 6.00 -4.28 2.21
CA VAL A 37 5.50 -2.90 2.43
C VAL A 37 4.05 -2.79 2.04
N SER A 38 3.69 -3.27 0.83
CA SER A 38 2.32 -3.21 0.34
C SER A 38 1.37 -3.99 1.25
N PHE A 39 1.79 -5.16 1.73
CA PHE A 39 1.02 -6.00 2.64
C PHE A 39 0.73 -5.28 3.97
N ALA A 40 1.78 -4.77 4.63
CA ALA A 40 1.65 -4.05 5.89
C ALA A 40 0.80 -2.78 5.75
N GLN A 41 1.04 -2.00 4.70
CA GLN A 41 0.29 -0.77 4.44
C GLN A 41 -1.18 -1.04 4.16
N VAL A 42 -1.50 -2.05 3.34
CA VAL A 42 -2.89 -2.41 3.02
C VAL A 42 -3.62 -2.91 4.26
N ILE A 43 -2.98 -3.72 5.12
CA ILE A 43 -3.57 -4.14 6.39
C ILE A 43 -3.92 -2.93 7.26
N CYS A 44 -2.96 -2.04 7.51
CA CYS A 44 -3.21 -0.85 8.33
C CYS A 44 -4.32 0.02 7.74
N PHE A 45 -4.30 0.21 6.42
CA PHE A 45 -5.26 1.08 5.75
C PHE A 45 -6.67 0.50 5.73
N MET A 46 -6.82 -0.80 5.42
CA MET A 46 -8.11 -1.47 5.40
C MET A 46 -8.72 -1.61 6.79
N SER A 47 -7.89 -1.91 7.81
CA SER A 47 -8.38 -1.99 9.18
C SER A 47 -8.88 -0.65 9.71
N MET A 48 -8.36 0.46 9.22
CA MET A 48 -8.74 1.80 9.69
C MET A 48 -9.87 2.46 8.88
N SER A 49 -10.22 1.95 7.72
CA SER A 49 -11.26 2.54 6.86
C SER A 49 -12.64 2.64 7.54
N THR A 50 -13.06 1.57 8.21
CA THR A 50 -14.32 1.53 8.97
C THR A 50 -14.21 2.32 10.27
N VAL A 51 -13.06 2.26 10.95
CA VAL A 51 -12.82 2.94 12.22
C VAL A 51 -12.94 4.45 12.09
N ASN A 52 -12.55 5.02 10.95
CA ASN A 52 -12.68 6.45 10.68
C ASN A 52 -14.14 6.92 10.81
N VAL A 53 -15.09 6.16 10.30
CA VAL A 53 -16.54 6.46 10.43
C VAL A 53 -16.96 6.47 11.89
N ILE A 54 -16.52 5.49 12.67
CA ILE A 54 -16.83 5.37 14.09
C ILE A 54 -16.28 6.58 14.88
N ILE A 55 -15.11 7.09 14.55
CA ILE A 55 -14.53 8.27 15.20
C ILE A 55 -15.41 9.50 14.99
N PHE A 56 -15.91 9.72 13.78
CA PHE A 56 -16.80 10.86 13.53
C PHE A 56 -18.17 10.72 14.22
N GLN A 57 -18.65 9.50 14.43
CA GLN A 57 -19.89 9.23 15.14
C GLN A 57 -19.75 9.33 16.65
N SER A 58 -18.71 8.71 17.24
CA SER A 58 -18.61 8.51 18.67
C SER A 58 -17.68 9.52 19.39
N TYR A 59 -16.67 10.06 18.69
CA TYR A 59 -15.73 11.02 19.28
C TYR A 59 -16.12 12.47 18.97
N PHE A 60 -16.32 12.80 17.68
CA PHE A 60 -16.69 14.16 17.29
C PHE A 60 -18.19 14.41 17.29
N HIS A 61 -19.03 13.39 17.42
CA HIS A 61 -20.51 13.48 17.36
C HIS A 61 -21.03 14.30 16.16
N ASN A 62 -20.30 14.27 15.05
CA ASN A 62 -20.58 15.09 13.87
C ASN A 62 -20.69 14.24 12.60
N THR A 63 -21.88 13.68 12.37
CA THR A 63 -22.17 12.87 11.18
C THR A 63 -22.38 13.72 9.92
N LYS A 64 -22.63 15.03 10.05
CA LYS A 64 -22.84 15.92 8.88
C LYS A 64 -21.55 16.08 8.07
N ILE A 65 -20.38 15.97 8.71
CA ILE A 65 -19.07 16.11 8.07
C ILE A 65 -18.53 14.75 7.57
N LEU A 66 -19.24 13.65 7.83
CA LEU A 66 -18.78 12.31 7.50
C LEU A 66 -18.48 12.14 5.99
N ALA A 67 -19.30 12.74 5.12
CA ALA A 67 -19.02 12.73 3.69
C ALA A 67 -17.70 13.42 3.35
N ALA A 68 -17.43 14.61 3.93
CA ALA A 68 -16.15 15.30 3.77
C ALA A 68 -15.00 14.49 4.37
N ALA A 69 -15.19 13.87 5.54
CA ALA A 69 -14.21 13.02 6.20
C ALA A 69 -13.78 11.81 5.37
N ASN A 70 -14.65 11.31 4.51
CA ASN A 70 -14.33 10.22 3.60
C ASN A 70 -13.71 10.70 2.28
N ILE A 71 -13.96 11.92 1.84
CA ILE A 71 -13.47 12.46 0.55
C ILE A 71 -12.12 13.19 0.74
N VAL A 72 -12.03 14.08 1.73
CA VAL A 72 -10.87 14.96 1.95
C VAL A 72 -9.53 14.18 2.06
N PRO A 73 -9.44 13.04 2.75
CA PRO A 73 -8.20 12.27 2.81
C PRO A 73 -7.70 11.79 1.44
N TYR A 74 -8.57 11.63 0.45
CA TYR A 74 -8.18 11.21 -0.90
C TYR A 74 -7.80 12.38 -1.82
N LEU A 75 -7.98 13.63 -1.41
CA LEU A 75 -7.57 14.79 -2.20
C LEU A 75 -6.08 14.74 -2.62
N PRO A 76 -5.12 14.33 -1.76
CA PRO A 76 -3.73 14.19 -2.17
C PRO A 76 -3.55 13.24 -3.35
N LEU A 77 -4.32 12.15 -3.42
CA LEU A 77 -4.26 11.21 -4.54
C LEU A 77 -4.64 11.89 -5.86
N VAL A 78 -5.76 12.61 -5.87
CA VAL A 78 -6.28 13.29 -7.05
C VAL A 78 -5.34 14.42 -7.49
N VAL A 79 -4.87 15.22 -6.54
CA VAL A 79 -4.01 16.37 -6.81
C VAL A 79 -2.62 15.95 -7.28
N LEU A 80 -2.03 14.92 -6.68
CA LEU A 80 -0.66 14.49 -7.00
C LEU A 80 -0.58 13.65 -8.27
N MET A 81 -1.65 12.94 -8.64
CA MET A 81 -1.67 12.02 -9.77
C MET A 81 -1.10 12.61 -11.07
N PRO A 82 -1.50 13.81 -11.54
CA PRO A 82 -0.97 14.39 -12.78
C PRO A 82 0.50 14.83 -12.67
N PHE A 83 1.00 15.09 -11.47
CA PHE A 83 2.36 15.59 -11.24
C PHE A 83 3.37 14.49 -10.93
N ILE A 84 2.91 13.34 -10.43
CA ILE A 84 3.78 12.28 -9.91
C ILE A 84 4.76 11.76 -10.96
N GLY A 85 4.34 11.65 -12.22
CA GLY A 85 5.22 11.23 -13.31
C GLY A 85 6.40 12.17 -13.54
N LYS A 86 6.15 13.50 -13.50
CA LYS A 86 7.20 14.53 -13.65
C LYS A 86 8.14 14.52 -12.43
N ILE A 87 7.59 14.42 -11.23
CA ILE A 87 8.35 14.40 -9.98
C ILE A 87 9.20 13.13 -9.91
N THR A 88 8.64 11.97 -10.25
CA THR A 88 9.35 10.68 -10.26
C THR A 88 10.53 10.68 -11.24
N LYS A 89 10.38 11.28 -12.42
CA LYS A 89 11.50 11.44 -13.38
C LYS A 89 12.65 12.27 -12.81
N LYS A 90 12.34 13.28 -11.97
CA LYS A 90 13.35 14.21 -11.41
C LYS A 90 14.08 13.62 -10.20
N ILE A 91 13.37 12.99 -9.26
CA ILE A 91 13.94 12.56 -7.98
C ILE A 91 14.00 11.03 -7.78
N GLY A 92 13.34 10.27 -8.66
CA GLY A 92 13.29 8.81 -8.61
C GLY A 92 12.16 8.25 -7.75
N LYS A 93 11.69 7.03 -8.10
CA LYS A 93 10.54 6.35 -7.45
C LYS A 93 10.76 6.16 -5.94
N LYS A 94 11.89 5.55 -5.55
CA LYS A 94 12.24 5.28 -4.14
C LYS A 94 12.25 6.54 -3.29
N LYS A 95 13.00 7.57 -3.74
CA LYS A 95 13.16 8.82 -2.99
C LYS A 95 11.83 9.54 -2.79
N LEU A 96 10.97 9.54 -3.82
CA LEU A 96 9.66 10.19 -3.72
C LEU A 96 8.78 9.51 -2.67
N VAL A 97 8.71 8.18 -2.64
CA VAL A 97 7.96 7.43 -1.62
C VAL A 97 8.52 7.73 -0.23
N VAL A 98 9.83 7.68 -0.04
CA VAL A 98 10.46 7.92 1.27
C VAL A 98 10.20 9.34 1.77
N ILE A 99 10.33 10.37 0.91
CA ILE A 99 10.08 11.76 1.30
C ILE A 99 8.62 11.96 1.70
N ALA A 100 7.66 11.54 0.86
CA ALA A 100 6.25 11.68 1.16
C ALA A 100 5.86 10.94 2.45
N SER A 101 6.36 9.71 2.63
CA SER A 101 6.09 8.92 3.82
C SER A 101 6.77 9.50 5.07
N SER A 102 7.97 10.09 4.95
CA SER A 102 8.63 10.74 6.09
C SER A 102 7.87 11.97 6.58
N ILE A 103 7.34 12.79 5.67
CA ILE A 103 6.48 13.94 6.01
C ILE A 103 5.23 13.44 6.74
N SER A 104 4.57 12.42 6.21
CA SER A 104 3.38 11.81 6.81
C SER A 104 3.69 11.19 8.17
N LEU A 105 4.86 10.56 8.33
CA LEU A 105 5.31 9.97 9.59
C LEU A 105 5.46 11.03 10.70
N VAL A 106 6.11 12.14 10.37
CA VAL A 106 6.27 13.26 11.32
C VAL A 106 4.90 13.81 11.73
N ALA A 107 3.99 14.02 10.77
CA ALA A 107 2.63 14.46 11.07
C ALA A 107 1.87 13.45 11.93
N GLY A 108 2.01 12.15 11.67
CA GLY A 108 1.40 11.09 12.47
C GLY A 108 1.93 11.07 13.91
N ILE A 109 3.24 11.16 14.10
CA ILE A 109 3.85 11.20 15.44
C ILE A 109 3.37 12.44 16.21
N ILE A 110 3.42 13.61 15.60
CA ILE A 110 2.96 14.86 16.24
C ILE A 110 1.48 14.75 16.64
N SER A 111 0.64 14.17 15.78
CA SER A 111 -0.79 14.02 16.05
C SER A 111 -1.13 13.17 17.27
N CYS A 112 -0.27 12.22 17.63
CA CYS A 112 -0.44 11.39 18.82
C CYS A 112 -0.28 12.18 20.12
N PHE A 113 0.44 13.30 20.08
CA PHE A 113 0.70 14.16 21.26
C PHE A 113 -0.21 15.38 21.34
N ILE A 114 -0.95 15.71 20.29
CA ILE A 114 -1.87 16.86 20.30
C ILE A 114 -3.15 16.48 21.06
N PRO A 115 -3.47 17.15 22.18
CA PRO A 115 -4.76 16.99 22.82
C PRO A 115 -5.85 17.55 21.90
N MET A 116 -6.83 16.73 21.56
CA MET A 116 -7.95 17.12 20.71
C MET A 116 -9.23 17.13 21.57
N ASP A 117 -9.89 18.27 21.62
CA ASP A 117 -11.20 18.41 22.26
C ASP A 117 -12.28 18.01 21.24
N PRO A 118 -13.13 17.01 21.54
CA PRO A 118 -14.16 16.55 20.62
C PRO A 118 -15.21 17.61 20.28
N THR A 119 -15.38 18.63 21.13
CA THR A 119 -16.36 19.70 20.96
C THR A 119 -15.83 20.89 20.14
N ALA A 120 -14.50 21.02 20.04
CA ALA A 120 -13.87 22.15 19.38
C ALA A 120 -13.75 21.94 17.87
N THR A 121 -14.27 22.87 17.08
CA THR A 121 -14.13 22.84 15.60
C THR A 121 -12.65 22.87 15.17
N SER A 122 -11.78 23.53 15.93
CA SER A 122 -10.34 23.54 15.68
C SER A 122 -9.72 22.14 15.74
N SER A 123 -10.11 21.31 16.71
CA SER A 123 -9.65 19.92 16.82
C SER A 123 -10.10 19.08 15.62
N LEU A 124 -11.31 19.29 15.14
CA LEU A 124 -11.82 18.63 13.94
C LEU A 124 -11.00 19.01 12.70
N ILE A 125 -10.69 20.30 12.52
CA ILE A 125 -9.87 20.77 11.40
C ILE A 125 -8.45 20.19 11.47
N ILE A 126 -7.84 20.18 12.66
CA ILE A 126 -6.51 19.59 12.89
C ILE A 126 -6.55 18.10 12.54
N TYR A 127 -7.56 17.36 13.01
CA TYR A 127 -7.71 15.94 12.72
C TYR A 127 -7.83 15.67 11.21
N MET A 128 -8.65 16.44 10.50
CA MET A 128 -8.78 16.34 9.04
C MET A 128 -7.47 16.64 8.30
N GLY A 129 -6.71 17.65 8.76
CA GLY A 129 -5.39 17.97 8.22
C GLY A 129 -4.38 16.84 8.42
N VAL A 130 -4.39 16.22 9.60
CA VAL A 130 -3.55 15.04 9.89
C VAL A 130 -3.93 13.86 9.01
N LEU A 131 -5.23 13.58 8.85
CA LEU A 131 -5.69 12.53 7.93
C LEU A 131 -5.18 12.78 6.51
N MET A 132 -5.33 14.00 6.01
CA MET A 132 -4.86 14.37 4.67
C MET A 132 -3.35 14.12 4.51
N LEU A 133 -2.54 14.44 5.52
CA LEU A 133 -1.10 14.17 5.49
C LEU A 133 -0.77 12.68 5.55
N LEU A 134 -1.44 11.90 6.41
CA LEU A 134 -1.25 10.45 6.47
C LEU A 134 -1.64 9.76 5.15
N TYR A 135 -2.74 10.20 4.55
CA TYR A 135 -3.20 9.69 3.24
C TYR A 135 -2.28 10.10 2.08
N THR A 136 -1.49 11.17 2.23
CA THR A 136 -0.50 11.57 1.21
C THR A 136 0.56 10.48 1.00
N SER A 137 1.06 9.86 2.09
CA SER A 137 1.97 8.71 1.99
C SER A 137 1.35 7.56 1.20
N ASN A 138 0.10 7.20 1.55
CA ASN A 138 -0.62 6.14 0.87
C ASN A 138 -0.88 6.46 -0.61
N ALA A 139 -1.22 7.70 -0.94
CA ALA A 139 -1.46 8.16 -2.30
C ALA A 139 -0.20 8.02 -3.16
N VAL A 140 0.92 8.59 -2.71
CA VAL A 140 2.20 8.52 -3.42
C VAL A 140 2.66 7.08 -3.59
N PHE A 141 2.60 6.29 -2.53
CA PHE A 141 2.99 4.89 -2.58
C PHE A 141 2.12 4.09 -3.57
N THR A 142 0.80 4.23 -3.50
CA THR A 142 -0.15 3.49 -4.35
C THR A 142 0.05 3.77 -5.83
N ILE A 143 0.31 5.04 -6.21
CA ILE A 143 0.53 5.42 -7.61
C ILE A 143 1.87 4.84 -8.12
N ILE A 144 2.91 4.88 -7.29
CA ILE A 144 4.26 4.45 -7.68
C ILE A 144 4.43 2.94 -7.58
N LEU A 145 3.67 2.29 -6.70
CA LEU A 145 3.77 0.87 -6.39
C LEU A 145 3.81 -0.02 -7.64
N TRP A 146 2.88 0.20 -8.57
CA TRP A 146 2.79 -0.62 -9.78
C TRP A 146 4.03 -0.49 -10.66
N ALA A 147 4.57 0.73 -10.77
CA ALA A 147 5.82 0.95 -11.49
C ALA A 147 7.04 0.33 -10.78
N MET A 148 7.02 0.23 -9.45
CA MET A 148 8.08 -0.45 -8.69
C MET A 148 7.98 -1.97 -8.80
N VAL A 149 6.77 -2.52 -8.88
CA VAL A 149 6.55 -3.96 -9.10
C VAL A 149 7.06 -4.38 -10.47
N VAL A 150 6.76 -3.61 -11.52
CA VAL A 150 7.30 -3.86 -12.87
C VAL A 150 8.83 -3.85 -12.85
N ASP A 151 9.46 -2.83 -12.23
CA ASP A 151 10.93 -2.80 -12.10
C ASP A 151 11.51 -4.04 -11.41
N CYS A 152 10.78 -4.62 -10.43
CA CYS A 152 11.21 -5.85 -9.74
C CYS A 152 11.05 -7.10 -10.62
N ILE A 153 10.05 -7.12 -11.49
CA ILE A 153 9.83 -8.20 -12.45
C ILE A 153 10.92 -8.15 -13.53
N ASP A 154 11.22 -6.95 -14.06
CA ASP A 154 12.32 -6.74 -15.02
C ASP A 154 13.67 -7.17 -14.41
N TYR A 155 13.93 -6.85 -13.16
CA TYR A 155 15.10 -7.31 -12.43
C TYR A 155 15.18 -8.84 -12.36
N GLN A 156 14.05 -9.51 -12.15
CA GLN A 156 14.01 -10.98 -12.16
C GLN A 156 14.37 -11.55 -13.53
N TYR A 157 13.84 -10.95 -14.58
CA TYR A 157 14.17 -11.33 -15.96
C TYR A 157 15.66 -11.13 -16.26
N GLU A 158 16.24 -9.98 -15.89
CA GLU A 158 17.68 -9.71 -16.01
C GLU A 158 18.55 -10.75 -15.28
N LYS A 159 18.04 -11.31 -14.17
CA LYS A 159 18.76 -12.29 -13.34
C LYS A 159 18.62 -13.73 -13.81
N THR A 160 17.49 -14.12 -14.36
CA THR A 160 17.16 -15.53 -14.63
C THR A 160 16.99 -15.86 -16.11
N GLY A 161 16.86 -14.85 -16.98
CA GLY A 161 16.53 -15.03 -18.40
C GLY A 161 15.12 -15.58 -18.66
N SER A 162 14.32 -15.78 -17.60
CA SER A 162 12.96 -16.36 -17.72
C SER A 162 11.89 -15.29 -17.54
N ARG A 163 10.94 -15.22 -18.47
CA ARG A 163 9.80 -14.29 -18.46
C ARG A 163 8.61 -14.84 -17.69
N ASP A 164 8.71 -14.88 -16.35
CA ASP A 164 7.65 -15.35 -15.48
C ASP A 164 6.79 -14.18 -14.94
N GLU A 165 6.58 -13.13 -15.74
CA GLU A 165 5.92 -11.88 -15.36
C GLU A 165 4.52 -12.12 -14.77
N GLY A 166 3.70 -12.94 -15.44
CA GLY A 166 2.34 -13.24 -15.01
C GLY A 166 2.28 -13.92 -13.64
N SER A 167 3.17 -14.88 -13.38
CA SER A 167 3.22 -15.62 -12.12
C SER A 167 3.71 -14.74 -10.96
N LEU A 168 4.73 -13.91 -11.19
CA LEU A 168 5.24 -12.97 -10.17
C LEU A 168 4.19 -11.91 -9.81
N TYR A 169 3.50 -11.37 -10.82
CA TYR A 169 2.41 -10.42 -10.61
C TYR A 169 1.22 -11.06 -9.89
N ALA A 170 0.88 -12.32 -10.22
CA ALA A 170 -0.20 -13.06 -9.57
C ALA A 170 0.10 -13.28 -8.08
N LEU A 171 1.33 -13.65 -7.72
CA LEU A 171 1.77 -13.81 -6.33
C LEU A 171 1.72 -12.48 -5.56
N PHE A 172 2.22 -11.40 -6.14
CA PHE A 172 2.12 -10.07 -5.55
C PHE A 172 0.66 -9.69 -5.29
N SER A 173 -0.22 -9.89 -6.29
CA SER A 173 -1.65 -9.58 -6.20
C SER A 173 -2.36 -10.44 -5.15
N PHE A 174 -1.98 -11.72 -5.04
CA PHE A 174 -2.49 -12.62 -4.02
C PHE A 174 -2.19 -12.09 -2.61
N PHE A 175 -0.93 -11.74 -2.30
CA PHE A 175 -0.56 -11.19 -1.00
C PHE A 175 -1.29 -9.88 -0.72
N ARG A 176 -1.49 -9.03 -1.72
CA ARG A 176 -2.24 -7.78 -1.58
C ARG A 176 -3.72 -8.02 -1.25
N LYS A 177 -4.38 -8.99 -1.90
CA LYS A 177 -5.76 -9.38 -1.60
C LYS A 177 -5.89 -10.02 -0.22
N LEU A 178 -4.93 -10.87 0.14
CA LEU A 178 -4.86 -11.45 1.47
C LEU A 178 -4.76 -10.37 2.55
N ALA A 179 -3.93 -9.35 2.33
CA ALA A 179 -3.79 -8.20 3.22
C ALA A 179 -5.11 -7.41 3.37
N GLN A 180 -5.89 -7.26 2.30
CA GLN A 180 -7.21 -6.62 2.36
C GLN A 180 -8.18 -7.38 3.26
N GLY A 181 -8.25 -8.71 3.10
CA GLY A 181 -9.11 -9.55 3.94
C GLY A 181 -8.69 -9.54 5.41
N LEU A 182 -7.39 -9.70 5.69
CA LEU A 182 -6.84 -9.64 7.05
C LEU A 182 -7.03 -8.26 7.69
N GLY A 183 -6.84 -7.18 6.94
CA GLY A 183 -7.04 -5.81 7.43
C GLY A 183 -8.48 -5.57 7.85
N SER A 184 -9.45 -6.03 7.04
CA SER A 184 -10.87 -5.91 7.38
C SER A 184 -11.24 -6.70 8.65
N ALA A 185 -10.70 -7.90 8.80
CA ALA A 185 -10.91 -8.71 10.02
C ALA A 185 -10.25 -8.07 11.25
N LEU A 186 -9.05 -7.49 11.09
CA LEU A 186 -8.31 -6.86 12.17
C LEU A 186 -9.04 -5.63 12.74
N SER A 187 -9.83 -4.91 11.94
CA SER A 187 -10.59 -3.75 12.41
C SER A 187 -11.51 -4.08 13.59
N ALA A 188 -12.23 -5.21 13.52
CA ALA A 188 -13.12 -5.65 14.60
C ALA A 188 -12.34 -6.00 15.87
N GLY A 189 -11.21 -6.70 15.74
CA GLY A 189 -10.34 -7.02 16.89
C GLY A 189 -9.77 -5.78 17.56
N LEU A 190 -9.30 -4.79 16.79
CA LEU A 190 -8.78 -3.53 17.31
C LEU A 190 -9.86 -2.70 18.02
N LEU A 191 -11.07 -2.65 17.48
CA LEU A 191 -12.20 -1.99 18.12
C LEU A 191 -12.56 -2.67 19.46
N ALA A 192 -12.56 -4.01 19.50
CA ALA A 192 -12.82 -4.75 20.73
C ALA A 192 -11.77 -4.44 21.82
N VAL A 193 -10.48 -4.36 21.46
CA VAL A 193 -9.40 -3.98 22.39
C VAL A 193 -9.60 -2.56 22.93
N CYS A 194 -10.17 -1.64 22.14
CA CYS A 194 -10.51 -0.29 22.61
C CYS A 194 -11.75 -0.24 23.52
N GLY A 195 -12.45 -1.36 23.71
CA GLY A 195 -13.68 -1.41 24.48
C GLY A 195 -14.92 -0.97 23.72
N TYR A 196 -14.92 -1.04 22.38
CA TYR A 196 -16.06 -0.71 21.55
C TYR A 196 -17.22 -1.68 21.80
N VAL A 197 -18.40 -1.15 22.08
CA VAL A 197 -19.63 -1.92 22.31
C VAL A 197 -20.62 -1.62 21.18
N GLU A 198 -20.89 -2.61 20.34
CA GLU A 198 -21.71 -2.43 19.13
C GLU A 198 -23.12 -1.93 19.44
N SER A 199 -23.75 -2.43 20.53
CA SER A 199 -25.10 -2.02 20.93
C SER A 199 -25.23 -0.55 21.31
N LEU A 200 -24.12 0.13 21.67
CA LEU A 200 -24.10 1.57 22.00
C LEU A 200 -23.96 2.46 20.76
N GLY A 201 -23.54 1.92 19.62
CA GLY A 201 -23.36 2.66 18.37
C GLY A 201 -22.53 3.93 18.55
N ALA A 202 -23.13 5.10 18.30
CA ALA A 202 -22.48 6.40 18.47
C ALA A 202 -22.30 6.83 19.95
N ASN A 203 -23.02 6.20 20.88
CA ASN A 203 -23.05 6.58 22.31
C ASN A 203 -22.00 5.81 23.12
N GLN A 204 -20.79 5.67 22.59
CA GLN A 204 -19.66 5.08 23.32
C GLN A 204 -19.27 5.97 24.50
N THR A 205 -18.61 5.36 25.51
CA THR A 205 -18.04 6.19 26.61
C THR A 205 -16.97 7.11 26.06
N ALA A 206 -16.77 8.27 26.68
CA ALA A 206 -15.74 9.24 26.27
C ALA A 206 -14.34 8.61 26.23
N GLN A 207 -14.04 7.71 27.17
CA GLN A 207 -12.77 7.00 27.22
C GLN A 207 -12.62 6.03 26.04
N THR A 208 -13.66 5.26 25.71
CA THR A 208 -13.66 4.35 24.56
C THR A 208 -13.47 5.10 23.25
N ALA A 209 -14.19 6.20 23.07
CA ALA A 209 -14.09 7.05 21.88
C ALA A 209 -12.67 7.64 21.72
N LEU A 210 -12.06 8.08 22.82
CA LEU A 210 -10.68 8.56 22.85
C LEU A 210 -9.69 7.44 22.50
N ASN A 211 -9.86 6.24 23.06
CA ASN A 211 -9.03 5.08 22.78
C ASN A 211 -9.09 4.70 21.29
N ILE A 212 -10.28 4.70 20.69
CA ILE A 212 -10.49 4.40 19.26
C ILE A 212 -9.76 5.43 18.39
N LYS A 213 -9.87 6.75 18.71
CA LYS A 213 -9.16 7.80 17.97
C LYS A 213 -7.63 7.62 18.08
N ASN A 214 -7.13 7.37 19.28
CA ASN A 214 -5.68 7.20 19.50
C ASN A 214 -5.16 5.94 18.80
N MET A 215 -5.87 4.81 18.92
CA MET A 215 -5.56 3.57 18.21
C MET A 215 -5.49 3.80 16.70
N TYR A 216 -6.45 4.52 16.12
CA TYR A 216 -6.47 4.86 14.70
C TYR A 216 -5.19 5.59 14.28
N LEU A 217 -4.83 6.67 14.99
CA LEU A 217 -3.64 7.46 14.68
C LEU A 217 -2.36 6.64 14.82
N ILE A 218 -2.25 5.81 15.85
CA ILE A 218 -1.09 4.94 16.08
C ILE A 218 -0.95 3.90 14.94
N VAL A 219 -2.03 3.18 14.60
CA VAL A 219 -1.98 2.15 13.55
C VAL A 219 -1.63 2.75 12.19
N MET A 220 -2.22 3.89 11.83
CA MET A 220 -1.89 4.59 10.60
C MET A 220 -0.42 5.06 10.57
N THR A 221 0.07 5.61 11.69
CA THR A 221 1.46 6.06 11.83
C THR A 221 2.44 4.89 11.75
N VAL A 222 2.13 3.75 12.35
CA VAL A 222 2.93 2.51 12.24
C VAL A 222 2.99 2.02 10.80
N GLY A 223 1.87 2.01 10.06
CA GLY A 223 1.84 1.64 8.65
C GLY A 223 2.73 2.54 7.79
N VAL A 224 2.70 3.86 8.04
CA VAL A 224 3.59 4.82 7.36
C VAL A 224 5.06 4.61 7.76
N ALA A 225 5.35 4.36 9.05
CA ALA A 225 6.72 4.07 9.52
C ALA A 225 7.30 2.83 8.86
N LEU A 226 6.53 1.75 8.75
CA LEU A 226 6.94 0.54 8.03
C LEU A 226 7.22 0.83 6.56
N THR A 227 6.41 1.69 5.92
CA THR A 227 6.64 2.12 4.53
C THR A 227 8.01 2.83 4.40
N VAL A 228 8.33 3.76 5.31
CA VAL A 228 9.63 4.47 5.31
C VAL A 228 10.77 3.48 5.51
N VAL A 229 10.71 2.67 6.57
CA VAL A 229 11.82 1.78 6.96
C VAL A 229 12.11 0.76 5.87
N VAL A 230 11.10 0.03 5.41
CA VAL A 230 11.32 -1.05 4.44
C VAL A 230 11.68 -0.47 3.07
N THR A 231 11.05 0.62 2.62
CA THR A 231 11.43 1.25 1.35
C THR A 231 12.84 1.82 1.40
N GLN A 232 13.26 2.43 2.51
CA GLN A 232 14.59 3.01 2.64
C GLN A 232 15.69 1.95 2.72
N PHE A 233 15.51 0.93 3.57
CA PHE A 233 16.59 0.01 3.93
C PHE A 233 16.54 -1.33 3.19
N VAL A 234 15.36 -1.83 2.85
CA VAL A 234 15.21 -3.16 2.24
C VAL A 234 15.06 -3.07 0.73
N TYR A 235 14.30 -2.11 0.20
CA TYR A 235 14.13 -1.93 -1.24
C TYR A 235 15.34 -1.17 -1.84
N ASN A 236 16.24 -1.89 -2.51
CA ASN A 236 17.46 -1.34 -3.12
C ASN A 236 17.74 -1.91 -4.51
N ILE A 237 16.78 -1.82 -5.42
CA ILE A 237 16.85 -2.40 -6.77
C ILE A 237 18.11 -1.99 -7.57
N ASN A 238 18.55 -0.73 -7.45
CA ASN A 238 19.73 -0.25 -8.18
C ASN A 238 21.02 -0.91 -7.69
N LYS A 239 21.13 -1.20 -6.38
CA LYS A 239 22.25 -1.92 -5.80
C LYS A 239 22.21 -3.39 -6.21
N ASP A 240 21.02 -3.96 -6.19
CA ASP A 240 20.82 -5.37 -6.52
C ASP A 240 21.07 -5.62 -8.02
N ARG A 241 20.69 -4.70 -8.92
CA ARG A 241 21.06 -4.73 -10.36
C ARG A 241 22.55 -4.65 -10.60
N GLY A 242 23.27 -3.83 -9.86
CA GLY A 242 24.72 -3.71 -9.97
C GLY A 242 25.49 -4.99 -9.58
N THR A 243 24.84 -5.97 -8.95
CA THR A 243 25.41 -7.28 -8.60
C THR A 243 25.09 -8.39 -9.61
N VAL A 244 24.20 -8.12 -10.58
CA VAL A 244 23.82 -9.08 -11.63
C VAL A 244 24.80 -8.93 -12.80
N ALA A 245 25.46 -10.02 -13.18
CA ALA A 245 26.25 -10.04 -14.40
C ALA A 245 25.33 -9.85 -15.63
N PRO A 246 25.73 -9.07 -16.66
CA PRO A 246 24.94 -8.95 -17.87
C PRO A 246 24.67 -10.34 -18.46
N ILE A 247 23.41 -10.68 -18.65
CA ILE A 247 23.04 -11.86 -19.43
C ILE A 247 23.05 -11.40 -20.88
N ASP A 248 23.79 -12.09 -21.75
CA ASP A 248 23.67 -11.93 -23.19
C ASP A 248 22.26 -12.40 -23.58
N ILE A 249 21.36 -11.46 -23.69
CA ILE A 249 19.98 -11.71 -24.15
C ILE A 249 20.09 -11.84 -25.67
N GLU A 250 20.01 -13.06 -26.20
CA GLU A 250 19.75 -13.22 -27.61
C GLU A 250 18.49 -12.44 -27.97
N PRO A 251 18.55 -11.56 -28.99
CA PRO A 251 17.35 -10.82 -29.42
C PRO A 251 16.29 -11.86 -29.84
N ASP A 252 15.05 -11.62 -29.38
CA ASP A 252 13.89 -12.40 -29.78
C ASP A 252 13.92 -12.60 -31.30
N PRO A 253 13.77 -13.82 -31.82
CA PRO A 253 13.70 -14.01 -33.26
C PRO A 253 12.62 -13.11 -33.83
N ALA A 254 12.98 -12.34 -34.85
CA ALA A 254 12.06 -11.44 -35.53
C ALA A 254 10.76 -12.19 -35.85
N PRO A 255 9.58 -11.56 -35.69
CA PRO A 255 8.33 -12.23 -36.00
C PRO A 255 8.40 -12.76 -37.43
N GLU A 256 8.25 -14.08 -37.58
CA GLU A 256 8.15 -14.70 -38.92
C GLU A 256 7.03 -13.99 -39.67
N ASN A 257 7.38 -13.34 -40.77
CA ASN A 257 6.40 -12.71 -41.63
C ASN A 257 5.46 -13.81 -42.12
N PHE A 258 4.28 -13.87 -41.59
CA PHE A 258 3.19 -14.66 -42.15
C PHE A 258 2.75 -13.97 -43.45
N GLU A 259 3.26 -14.47 -44.59
CA GLU A 259 2.69 -14.21 -45.91
C GLU A 259 1.32 -14.87 -46.08
#